data_099fb391bcdfdd084dc479067a21eb67
#
_entry.id   099fb391bcdfdd084dc479067a21eb67
#
_cell.length_a   1.000
_cell.length_b   1.000
_cell.length_c   1.000
_cell.angle_alpha   90.00
_cell.angle_beta   90.00
_cell.angle_gamma   90.00
#
_symmetry.space_group_name_H-M   'P 1'
#
loop_
_entity.id
_entity.type
_entity.pdbx_description
1 polymer ?
#
loop_
_entity_poly.entity_id
_entity_poly.type
_entity_poly.pdbx_seq_one_letter_code
_entity_poly.pdbx_strand_id
1 'polypeptide(L)'
;MRWKPGAGGNVEDRRGRPGGRAALPVGGGLVGVIVTVLILVLGGGGGYGVNNPFEQFPAQTQPASGDTMENAPDAESELVDFVSFVNGDLRKFWAADFQKAGRDFEPSRLVLFRRATPTGCGEGSAQTGPFYCPADRQIYVDLSFFRDLANRFQAPGDFAQAYVLAHEYGHHIQTLTGVNQQVDRASRENPDQRNALSVRTELQADCLAGVWAHSTFERGLLEEGDLEEGLTAASSVGDDRIQEQTTGRISPESFTHGTAAQRAGWFKRGFEDGDATACDTFSGDI
;
A
#
# COMPACT_ATOMS: atom_id res chain seq x y z
N MET A 1 -7.51 -8.65 -14.91
CA MET A 1 -8.52 -9.40 -14.13
C MET A 1 -9.95 -9.09 -14.61
N ARG A 2 -10.93 -9.99 -14.35
CA ARG A 2 -12.34 -9.79 -14.77
C ARG A 2 -13.09 -9.00 -13.71
N TRP A 3 -13.54 -7.81 -14.06
CA TRP A 3 -14.26 -6.95 -13.14
C TRP A 3 -15.43 -6.24 -13.82
N LYS A 4 -16.32 -5.63 -13.05
CA LYS A 4 -17.47 -4.87 -13.56
C LYS A 4 -17.62 -3.56 -12.77
N PRO A 5 -17.87 -2.43 -13.45
CA PRO A 5 -18.16 -1.18 -12.77
C PRO A 5 -19.36 -1.26 -11.83
N GLY A 6 -19.38 -0.42 -10.78
CA GLY A 6 -20.55 -0.22 -9.93
C GLY A 6 -20.65 -1.13 -8.70
N ALA A 7 -19.69 -2.02 -8.42
CA ALA A 7 -19.69 -2.89 -7.24
C ALA A 7 -19.05 -2.27 -5.98
N GLY A 8 -18.49 -1.06 -6.09
CA GLY A 8 -17.66 -0.43 -5.06
C GLY A 8 -18.47 0.42 -4.07
N GLY A 9 -18.61 -0.05 -2.83
CA GLY A 9 -19.03 0.77 -1.70
C GLY A 9 -17.83 1.14 -0.82
N ASN A 10 -17.96 2.22 -0.04
CA ASN A 10 -16.96 2.68 0.92
C ASN A 10 -15.71 3.32 0.30
N VAL A 11 -15.89 4.06 -0.79
CA VAL A 11 -14.86 4.89 -1.42
C VAL A 11 -15.21 6.37 -1.19
N GLU A 12 -14.24 7.16 -0.73
CA GLU A 12 -14.33 8.61 -0.63
C GLU A 12 -13.39 9.25 -1.66
N ASP A 13 -13.94 9.96 -2.63
CA ASP A 13 -13.15 10.68 -3.63
C ASP A 13 -12.89 12.12 -3.17
N ARG A 14 -11.62 12.41 -2.87
CA ARG A 14 -11.13 13.75 -2.49
C ARG A 14 -10.31 14.42 -3.59
N ARG A 15 -10.20 13.84 -4.79
CA ARG A 15 -9.33 14.32 -5.88
C ARG A 15 -9.64 15.74 -6.34
N GLY A 16 -10.90 16.17 -6.27
CA GLY A 16 -11.34 17.52 -6.62
C GLY A 16 -11.27 18.54 -5.49
N ARG A 17 -10.88 18.16 -4.27
CA ARG A 17 -10.84 19.08 -3.13
C ARG A 17 -9.49 19.82 -3.11
N PRO A 18 -9.46 21.17 -3.03
CA PRO A 18 -8.21 21.89 -2.82
C PRO A 18 -7.62 21.44 -1.47
N GLY A 19 -6.36 21.02 -1.47
CA GLY A 19 -5.65 20.60 -0.28
C GLY A 19 -5.66 21.71 0.77
N GLY A 20 -6.49 21.59 1.79
CA GLY A 20 -6.57 22.54 2.89
C GLY A 20 -5.28 22.48 3.70
N ARG A 21 -4.65 23.65 3.94
CA ARG A 21 -3.62 23.78 4.96
C ARG A 21 -4.28 23.53 6.32
N ALA A 22 -4.29 22.29 6.79
CA ALA A 22 -4.67 21.98 8.15
C ALA A 22 -3.49 22.33 9.06
N ALA A 23 -3.74 23.17 10.07
CA ALA A 23 -2.78 23.45 11.12
C ALA A 23 -2.50 22.14 11.91
N LEU A 24 -1.23 21.83 12.09
CA LEU A 24 -0.76 20.67 12.81
C LEU A 24 -1.21 20.68 14.27
N PRO A 25 -1.83 19.64 14.82
CA PRO A 25 -1.72 19.34 16.24
C PRO A 25 -0.41 18.57 16.46
N VAL A 26 0.50 19.20 17.19
CA VAL A 26 1.70 18.53 17.74
C VAL A 26 1.24 17.56 18.82
N GLY A 27 1.13 16.28 18.46
CA GLY A 27 0.83 15.19 19.37
C GLY A 27 1.60 13.95 18.93
N GLY A 28 2.78 13.75 19.54
CA GLY A 28 3.66 12.63 19.24
C GLY A 28 3.06 11.28 19.65
N GLY A 29 2.73 10.46 18.68
CA GLY A 29 2.44 9.04 18.84
C GLY A 29 3.16 8.26 17.76
N LEU A 30 3.83 7.17 18.16
CA LEU A 30 4.73 6.33 17.35
C LEU A 30 4.07 5.58 16.18
N VAL A 31 2.81 5.86 15.87
CA VAL A 31 2.05 5.23 14.77
C VAL A 31 2.48 5.72 13.37
N GLY A 32 3.28 6.79 13.31
CA GLY A 32 3.87 7.30 12.06
C GLY A 32 5.12 6.55 11.58
N VAL A 33 5.50 5.41 12.18
CA VAL A 33 6.82 4.81 11.95
C VAL A 33 6.93 4.15 10.57
N ILE A 34 5.87 3.55 10.05
CA ILE A 34 5.92 2.89 8.74
C ILE A 34 6.01 3.94 7.62
N VAL A 35 5.20 4.99 7.70
CA VAL A 35 5.24 6.13 6.76
C VAL A 35 6.51 6.98 6.95
N THR A 36 6.98 7.15 8.22
CA THR A 36 8.16 7.96 8.53
C THR A 36 9.47 7.28 8.12
N VAL A 37 9.54 5.97 8.07
CA VAL A 37 10.76 5.26 7.64
C VAL A 37 10.98 5.38 6.15
N LEU A 38 9.93 5.37 5.33
CA LEU A 38 10.06 5.67 3.92
C LEU A 38 10.58 7.12 3.70
N ILE A 39 10.12 8.08 4.52
CA ILE A 39 10.59 9.47 4.48
C ILE A 39 12.01 9.62 5.05
N LEU A 40 12.42 8.83 6.06
CA LEU A 40 13.76 8.92 6.65
C LEU A 40 14.84 8.20 5.83
N VAL A 41 14.50 7.16 5.11
CA VAL A 41 15.43 6.50 4.17
C VAL A 41 15.55 7.30 2.88
N LEU A 42 14.51 8.06 2.50
CA LEU A 42 14.48 8.92 1.31
C LEU A 42 14.67 10.41 1.60
N GLY A 43 14.57 10.84 2.88
CA GLY A 43 14.72 12.23 3.30
C GLY A 43 15.49 12.32 4.60
N GLY A 44 16.83 12.41 4.52
CA GLY A 44 17.73 12.52 5.67
C GLY A 44 17.40 13.71 6.57
N GLY A 45 17.04 13.43 7.82
CA GLY A 45 17.02 14.42 8.88
C GLY A 45 18.44 14.72 9.34
N GLY A 46 18.93 15.91 9.04
CA GLY A 46 20.22 16.42 9.54
C GLY A 46 20.95 17.25 8.48
N GLY A 47 21.02 18.53 8.66
CA GLY A 47 21.55 19.62 7.83
C GLY A 47 22.87 19.40 7.10
N TYR A 48 22.85 18.58 6.09
CA TYR A 48 23.76 18.58 4.96
C TYR A 48 22.89 18.33 3.73
N GLY A 49 22.97 19.22 2.73
CA GLY A 49 22.16 19.18 1.51
C GLY A 49 22.32 17.88 0.74
N VAL A 50 21.49 16.91 1.05
CA VAL A 50 21.31 15.72 0.26
C VAL A 50 20.17 16.00 -0.69
N ASN A 51 20.49 16.11 -1.96
CA ASN A 51 19.53 16.23 -3.03
C ASN A 51 18.55 15.05 -2.94
N ASN A 52 17.28 15.34 -2.71
CA ASN A 52 16.21 14.38 -2.78
C ASN A 52 16.20 13.77 -4.20
N PRO A 53 16.41 12.48 -4.39
CA PRO A 53 16.44 11.88 -5.72
C PRO A 53 15.13 12.06 -6.49
N PHE A 54 14.04 12.40 -5.81
CA PHE A 54 12.76 12.73 -6.43
C PHE A 54 12.68 14.19 -6.95
N GLU A 55 13.59 15.11 -6.51
CA GLU A 55 13.63 16.49 -7.00
C GLU A 55 14.49 16.68 -8.27
N GLN A 56 15.26 15.68 -8.69
CA GLN A 56 16.18 15.80 -9.85
C GLN A 56 15.50 15.56 -11.20
N PHE A 57 14.19 15.29 -11.23
CA PHE A 57 13.48 15.28 -12.50
C PHE A 57 12.83 16.65 -12.72
N PRO A 58 13.18 17.37 -13.79
CA PRO A 58 12.54 18.64 -14.10
C PRO A 58 11.02 18.39 -14.24
N ALA A 59 10.25 19.08 -13.42
CA ALA A 59 8.81 19.16 -13.63
C ALA A 59 8.62 19.73 -15.05
N GLN A 60 8.11 18.90 -15.97
CA GLN A 60 7.66 19.40 -17.24
C GLN A 60 6.46 20.29 -16.97
N THR A 61 6.72 21.59 -16.87
CA THR A 61 5.70 22.61 -16.87
C THR A 61 5.06 22.61 -18.25
N GLN A 62 4.00 21.85 -18.44
CA GLN A 62 3.08 22.11 -19.52
C GLN A 62 2.36 23.43 -19.22
N PRO A 63 2.28 24.36 -20.19
CA PRO A 63 1.54 25.60 -19.99
C PRO A 63 0.07 25.25 -19.75
N ALA A 64 -0.50 25.83 -18.69
CA ALA A 64 -1.91 25.75 -18.39
C ALA A 64 -2.68 26.44 -19.52
N SER A 65 -3.18 25.65 -20.48
CA SER A 65 -4.26 26.10 -21.36
C SER A 65 -5.52 26.13 -20.51
N GLY A 66 -5.97 27.34 -20.19
CA GLY A 66 -7.27 27.55 -19.54
C GLY A 66 -8.39 27.30 -20.55
N ASP A 67 -8.81 26.04 -20.65
CA ASP A 67 -10.06 25.68 -21.28
C ASP A 67 -10.98 25.06 -20.23
N THR A 68 -12.16 25.65 -20.12
CA THR A 68 -13.29 25.21 -19.31
C THR A 68 -13.70 23.80 -19.67
N MET A 69 -13.13 22.80 -18.96
CA MET A 69 -13.52 21.39 -19.06
C MET A 69 -14.66 21.07 -18.07
N GLU A 70 -15.83 21.64 -18.30
CA GLU A 70 -16.99 21.37 -17.42
C GLU A 70 -17.75 20.07 -17.81
N ASN A 71 -17.37 19.36 -18.89
CA ASN A 71 -18.05 18.15 -19.37
C ASN A 71 -17.15 17.08 -20.01
N ALA A 72 -15.84 17.09 -19.77
CA ALA A 72 -15.02 15.95 -20.19
C ALA A 72 -15.19 14.80 -19.15
N PRO A 73 -15.40 13.52 -19.60
CA PRO A 73 -15.37 12.39 -18.69
C PRO A 73 -14.04 12.43 -17.91
N ASP A 74 -14.10 12.18 -16.61
CA ASP A 74 -12.89 12.06 -15.78
C ASP A 74 -11.97 11.03 -16.44
N ALA A 75 -10.78 11.45 -16.88
CA ALA A 75 -9.81 10.58 -17.55
C ALA A 75 -9.35 9.38 -16.68
N GLU A 76 -9.65 9.44 -15.38
CA GLU A 76 -9.37 8.36 -14.43
C GLU A 76 -10.64 7.60 -14.02
N SER A 77 -11.80 7.85 -14.65
CA SER A 77 -13.08 7.25 -14.23
C SER A 77 -13.04 5.71 -14.24
N GLU A 78 -12.46 5.12 -15.26
CA GLU A 78 -12.28 3.66 -15.35
C GLU A 78 -11.40 3.13 -14.22
N LEU A 79 -10.33 3.83 -13.90
CA LEU A 79 -9.45 3.47 -12.80
C LEU A 79 -10.14 3.62 -11.44
N VAL A 80 -10.98 4.64 -11.26
CA VAL A 80 -11.82 4.79 -10.04
C VAL A 80 -12.80 3.64 -9.92
N ASP A 81 -13.45 3.25 -11.01
CA ASP A 81 -14.38 2.11 -11.02
C ASP A 81 -13.63 0.81 -10.68
N PHE A 82 -12.45 0.62 -11.24
CA PHE A 82 -11.60 -0.54 -10.97
C PHE A 82 -11.18 -0.64 -9.49
N VAL A 83 -10.58 0.42 -8.93
CA VAL A 83 -10.15 0.41 -7.54
C VAL A 83 -11.33 0.31 -6.57
N SER A 84 -12.49 0.84 -6.96
CA SER A 84 -13.73 0.69 -6.20
C SER A 84 -14.22 -0.75 -6.19
N PHE A 85 -14.15 -1.44 -7.34
CA PHE A 85 -14.46 -2.87 -7.44
C PHE A 85 -13.54 -3.69 -6.54
N VAL A 86 -12.21 -3.50 -6.65
CA VAL A 86 -11.22 -4.23 -5.85
C VAL A 86 -11.45 -4.01 -4.36
N ASN A 87 -11.65 -2.76 -3.90
CA ASN A 87 -11.94 -2.45 -2.50
C ASN A 87 -13.24 -3.11 -2.02
N GLY A 88 -14.28 -3.11 -2.86
CA GLY A 88 -15.54 -3.77 -2.56
C GLY A 88 -15.42 -5.29 -2.45
N ASP A 89 -14.57 -5.89 -3.27
CA ASP A 89 -14.30 -7.33 -3.27
C ASP A 89 -13.48 -7.75 -2.04
N LEU A 90 -12.38 -7.04 -1.74
CA LEU A 90 -11.57 -7.21 -0.52
C LEU A 90 -12.43 -7.17 0.73
N ARG A 91 -13.32 -6.17 0.81
CA ARG A 91 -14.24 -6.03 1.95
C ARG A 91 -15.16 -7.24 2.10
N LYS A 92 -15.74 -7.74 1.01
CA LYS A 92 -16.63 -8.92 1.04
C LYS A 92 -15.88 -10.17 1.45
N PHE A 93 -14.69 -10.36 0.90
CA PHE A 93 -13.84 -11.51 1.20
C PHE A 93 -13.49 -11.55 2.70
N TRP A 94 -12.92 -10.48 3.23
CA TRP A 94 -12.49 -10.43 4.63
C TRP A 94 -13.66 -10.43 5.62
N ALA A 95 -14.81 -9.83 5.26
CA ALA A 95 -16.01 -9.95 6.09
C ALA A 95 -16.47 -11.40 6.23
N ALA A 96 -16.45 -12.16 5.15
CA ALA A 96 -16.80 -13.59 5.17
C ALA A 96 -15.77 -14.41 5.96
N ASP A 97 -14.48 -14.10 5.83
CA ASP A 97 -13.41 -14.79 6.54
C ASP A 97 -13.49 -14.56 8.07
N PHE A 98 -13.67 -13.31 8.50
CA PHE A 98 -13.86 -12.97 9.90
C PHE A 98 -15.14 -13.61 10.47
N GLN A 99 -16.22 -13.65 9.69
CA GLN A 99 -17.45 -14.32 10.09
C GLN A 99 -17.24 -15.83 10.32
N LYS A 100 -16.50 -16.51 9.43
CA LYS A 100 -16.12 -17.93 9.61
C LYS A 100 -15.32 -18.14 10.90
N ALA A 101 -14.44 -17.18 11.22
CA ALA A 101 -13.65 -17.22 12.46
C ALA A 101 -14.43 -16.76 13.71
N GLY A 102 -15.71 -16.41 13.61
CA GLY A 102 -16.55 -15.93 14.72
C GLY A 102 -16.09 -14.57 15.27
N ARG A 103 -15.50 -13.72 14.42
CA ARG A 103 -14.94 -12.42 14.79
C ARG A 103 -15.70 -11.28 14.12
N ASP A 104 -15.76 -10.14 14.80
CA ASP A 104 -16.31 -8.91 14.22
C ASP A 104 -15.36 -8.32 13.17
N PHE A 105 -15.95 -7.86 12.07
CA PHE A 105 -15.24 -7.20 10.98
C PHE A 105 -15.69 -5.76 10.81
N GLU A 106 -14.76 -4.83 10.89
CA GLU A 106 -14.96 -3.42 10.57
C GLU A 106 -14.27 -3.12 9.23
N PRO A 107 -14.99 -2.73 8.17
CA PRO A 107 -14.38 -2.51 6.86
C PRO A 107 -13.56 -1.22 6.82
N SER A 108 -12.40 -1.26 6.16
CA SER A 108 -11.65 -0.06 5.81
C SER A 108 -12.39 0.77 4.75
N ARG A 109 -12.19 2.10 4.76
CA ARG A 109 -12.61 3.01 3.69
C ARG A 109 -11.42 3.25 2.75
N LEU A 110 -11.65 3.25 1.45
CA LEU A 110 -10.68 3.70 0.45
C LEU A 110 -10.88 5.21 0.21
N VAL A 111 -9.82 5.98 0.37
CA VAL A 111 -9.79 7.43 0.12
C VAL A 111 -8.90 7.71 -1.08
N LEU A 112 -9.49 8.25 -2.14
CA LEU A 112 -8.77 8.71 -3.32
C LEU A 112 -8.41 10.19 -3.16
N PHE A 113 -7.16 10.54 -3.36
CA PHE A 113 -6.69 11.92 -3.18
C PHE A 113 -5.71 12.33 -4.29
N ARG A 114 -5.30 13.59 -4.30
CA ARG A 114 -4.23 14.12 -5.16
C ARG A 114 -3.20 14.87 -4.33
N ARG A 115 -1.94 14.56 -4.53
CA ARG A 115 -0.76 15.19 -3.94
C ARG A 115 -0.68 15.05 -2.41
N ALA A 116 -1.65 15.61 -1.68
CA ALA A 116 -1.67 15.53 -0.22
C ALA A 116 -3.11 15.50 0.32
N THR A 117 -3.30 14.85 1.47
CA THR A 117 -4.59 14.75 2.15
C THR A 117 -4.39 14.64 3.66
N PRO A 118 -5.25 15.27 4.48
CA PRO A 118 -5.24 15.04 5.92
C PRO A 118 -5.73 13.61 6.23
N THR A 119 -5.05 12.97 7.21
CA THR A 119 -5.38 11.63 7.70
C THR A 119 -5.31 11.60 9.22
N GLY A 120 -5.80 10.54 9.84
CA GLY A 120 -5.61 10.28 11.27
C GLY A 120 -4.16 10.11 11.70
N CYS A 121 -3.26 9.79 10.76
CA CYS A 121 -1.83 9.61 10.98
C CYS A 121 -0.99 10.86 10.67
N GLY A 122 -1.64 11.97 10.33
CA GLY A 122 -0.99 13.21 9.89
C GLY A 122 -1.29 13.54 8.44
N GLU A 123 -0.43 14.32 7.78
CA GLU A 123 -0.58 14.63 6.36
C GLU A 123 -0.05 13.46 5.51
N GLY A 124 -0.93 12.86 4.71
CA GLY A 124 -0.57 11.88 3.69
C GLY A 124 -0.12 12.55 2.41
N SER A 125 0.92 12.03 1.77
CA SER A 125 1.50 12.56 0.53
C SER A 125 1.52 11.51 -0.57
N ALA A 126 1.26 11.91 -1.81
CA ALA A 126 1.43 11.05 -2.99
C ALA A 126 2.86 10.50 -3.14
N GLN A 127 3.86 11.20 -2.58
CA GLN A 127 5.26 10.78 -2.62
C GLN A 127 5.54 9.54 -1.76
N THR A 128 4.68 9.24 -0.78
CA THR A 128 4.82 8.03 0.05
C THR A 128 4.20 6.79 -0.60
N GLY A 129 3.54 6.94 -1.75
CA GLY A 129 2.74 5.88 -2.35
C GLY A 129 1.40 5.68 -1.65
N PRO A 130 0.66 4.62 -1.99
CA PRO A 130 -0.50 4.15 -1.24
C PRO A 130 -0.12 3.78 0.19
N PHE A 131 -1.05 3.96 1.13
CA PHE A 131 -0.80 3.59 2.53
C PHE A 131 -2.09 3.36 3.31
N TYR A 132 -1.99 2.52 4.30
CA TYR A 132 -3.01 2.35 5.34
C TYR A 132 -2.68 3.19 6.58
N CYS A 133 -3.67 3.90 7.13
CA CYS A 133 -3.52 4.63 8.38
C CYS A 133 -4.27 3.91 9.52
N PRO A 134 -3.57 3.33 10.51
CA PRO A 134 -4.22 2.60 11.61
C PRO A 134 -5.02 3.50 12.56
N ALA A 135 -4.72 4.80 12.63
CA ALA A 135 -5.41 5.72 13.54
C ALA A 135 -6.85 6.01 13.11
N ASP A 136 -7.13 6.06 11.81
CA ASP A 136 -8.48 6.25 11.25
C ASP A 136 -9.00 5.04 10.47
N ARG A 137 -8.18 3.97 10.37
CA ARG A 137 -8.50 2.71 9.70
C ARG A 137 -8.90 2.87 8.24
N GLN A 138 -8.23 3.78 7.53
CA GLN A 138 -8.50 4.07 6.12
C GLN A 138 -7.28 3.79 5.25
N ILE A 139 -7.56 3.40 4.00
CA ILE A 139 -6.56 3.21 2.94
C ILE A 139 -6.57 4.47 2.07
N TYR A 140 -5.40 5.00 1.78
CA TYR A 140 -5.21 6.23 1.01
C TYR A 140 -4.43 5.96 -0.26
N VAL A 141 -4.97 6.41 -1.40
CA VAL A 141 -4.35 6.22 -2.72
C VAL A 141 -4.41 7.49 -3.54
N ASP A 142 -3.26 7.96 -4.00
CA ASP A 142 -3.19 8.87 -5.16
C ASP A 142 -3.08 8.00 -6.42
N LEU A 143 -4.06 8.11 -7.31
CA LEU A 143 -4.13 7.27 -8.52
C LEU A 143 -2.92 7.43 -9.46
N SER A 144 -2.16 8.54 -9.33
CA SER A 144 -0.92 8.71 -10.09
C SER A 144 0.14 7.66 -9.77
N PHE A 145 0.06 7.05 -8.57
CA PHE A 145 0.97 5.97 -8.18
C PHE A 145 0.92 4.78 -9.14
N PHE A 146 -0.23 4.42 -9.67
CA PHE A 146 -0.34 3.28 -10.59
C PHE A 146 0.40 3.50 -11.92
N ARG A 147 0.55 4.75 -12.34
CA ARG A 147 1.42 5.11 -13.45
C ARG A 147 2.91 4.94 -13.07
N ASP A 148 3.27 5.31 -11.85
CA ASP A 148 4.63 5.10 -11.34
C ASP A 148 4.92 3.60 -11.16
N LEU A 149 3.95 2.82 -10.68
CA LEU A 149 4.05 1.35 -10.57
C LEU A 149 4.37 0.73 -11.94
N ALA A 150 3.65 1.13 -12.99
CA ALA A 150 3.88 0.61 -14.33
C ALA A 150 5.22 1.07 -14.92
N ASN A 151 5.57 2.37 -14.80
CA ASN A 151 6.68 2.97 -15.56
C ASN A 151 8.00 2.96 -14.80
N ARG A 152 7.99 3.20 -13.49
CA ARG A 152 9.21 3.28 -12.66
C ARG A 152 9.54 1.94 -12.03
N PHE A 153 8.53 1.29 -11.46
CA PHE A 153 8.69 -0.01 -10.81
C PHE A 153 8.58 -1.19 -11.78
N GLN A 154 8.28 -0.93 -13.07
CA GLN A 154 8.18 -1.94 -14.13
C GLN A 154 7.18 -3.07 -13.79
N ALA A 155 6.11 -2.72 -13.10
CA ALA A 155 5.02 -3.61 -12.73
C ALA A 155 3.68 -3.11 -13.31
N PRO A 156 3.50 -3.18 -14.64
CA PRO A 156 2.24 -2.85 -15.29
C PRO A 156 1.19 -3.92 -15.03
N GLY A 157 -0.07 -3.58 -15.29
CA GLY A 157 -1.20 -4.50 -15.24
C GLY A 157 -2.24 -4.11 -14.20
N ASP A 158 -3.46 -4.59 -14.42
CA ASP A 158 -4.56 -4.27 -13.50
C ASP A 158 -4.46 -5.10 -12.21
N PHE A 159 -3.95 -6.33 -12.29
CA PHE A 159 -3.75 -7.13 -11.10
C PHE A 159 -2.56 -6.65 -10.25
N ALA A 160 -1.55 -6.00 -10.85
CA ALA A 160 -0.51 -5.30 -10.10
C ALA A 160 -1.11 -4.16 -9.23
N GLN A 161 -2.08 -3.42 -9.77
CA GLN A 161 -2.81 -2.39 -9.02
C GLN A 161 -3.69 -3.00 -7.93
N ALA A 162 -4.35 -4.12 -8.23
CA ALA A 162 -5.18 -4.85 -7.27
C ALA A 162 -4.35 -5.39 -6.10
N TYR A 163 -3.14 -5.92 -6.37
CA TYR A 163 -2.19 -6.35 -5.34
C TYR A 163 -1.87 -5.22 -4.36
N VAL A 164 -1.59 -4.00 -4.85
CA VAL A 164 -1.30 -2.86 -3.97
C VAL A 164 -2.45 -2.60 -3.00
N LEU A 165 -3.69 -2.56 -3.49
CA LEU A 165 -4.86 -2.37 -2.63
C LEU A 165 -5.04 -3.53 -1.64
N ALA A 166 -4.78 -4.76 -2.06
CA ALA A 166 -4.86 -5.94 -1.22
C ALA A 166 -3.79 -5.94 -0.11
N HIS A 167 -2.58 -5.45 -0.41
CA HIS A 167 -1.51 -5.26 0.55
C HIS A 167 -1.89 -4.23 1.62
N GLU A 168 -2.40 -3.06 1.23
CA GLU A 168 -2.88 -2.05 2.17
C GLU A 168 -4.06 -2.57 3.03
N TYR A 169 -4.89 -3.40 2.42
CA TYR A 169 -5.95 -4.09 3.16
C TYR A 169 -5.39 -5.12 4.15
N GLY A 170 -4.26 -5.77 3.82
CA GLY A 170 -3.50 -6.62 4.75
C GLY A 170 -3.11 -5.88 6.03
N HIS A 171 -2.63 -4.63 5.94
CA HIS A 171 -2.36 -3.79 7.11
C HIS A 171 -3.62 -3.46 7.92
N HIS A 172 -4.78 -3.34 7.26
CA HIS A 172 -6.05 -3.22 7.96
C HIS A 172 -6.38 -4.50 8.75
N ILE A 173 -6.21 -5.68 8.16
CA ILE A 173 -6.40 -6.96 8.85
C ILE A 173 -5.46 -7.08 10.05
N GLN A 174 -4.19 -6.68 9.94
CA GLN A 174 -3.24 -6.63 11.05
C GLN A 174 -3.71 -5.72 12.20
N THR A 175 -4.35 -4.60 11.88
CA THR A 175 -4.97 -3.74 12.90
C THR A 175 -6.12 -4.46 13.61
N LEU A 176 -7.04 -5.09 12.87
CA LEU A 176 -8.19 -5.80 13.43
C LEU A 176 -7.79 -7.04 14.22
N THR A 177 -6.68 -7.68 13.87
CA THR A 177 -6.16 -8.87 14.56
C THR A 177 -5.22 -8.54 15.72
N GLY A 178 -4.86 -7.25 15.88
CA GLY A 178 -3.99 -6.77 16.97
C GLY A 178 -2.50 -6.93 16.70
N VAL A 179 -2.09 -7.36 15.51
CA VAL A 179 -0.68 -7.52 15.12
C VAL A 179 0.07 -6.18 15.23
N ASN A 180 -0.51 -5.09 14.68
CA ASN A 180 0.13 -3.77 14.74
C ASN A 180 0.40 -3.31 16.17
N GLN A 181 -0.52 -3.57 17.12
CA GLN A 181 -0.32 -3.23 18.53
C GLN A 181 0.79 -4.06 19.19
N GLN A 182 0.93 -5.32 18.82
CA GLN A 182 1.98 -6.20 19.30
C GLN A 182 3.35 -5.77 18.77
N VAL A 183 3.44 -5.46 17.47
CA VAL A 183 4.65 -4.94 16.82
C VAL A 183 5.08 -3.61 17.42
N ASP A 184 4.15 -2.68 17.63
CA ASP A 184 4.43 -1.39 18.28
C ASP A 184 5.01 -1.56 19.70
N ARG A 185 4.44 -2.49 20.49
CA ARG A 185 4.95 -2.79 21.83
C ARG A 185 6.36 -3.39 21.75
N ALA A 186 6.54 -4.43 20.95
CA ALA A 186 7.83 -5.10 20.80
C ALA A 186 8.93 -4.15 20.29
N SER A 187 8.58 -3.23 19.36
CA SER A 187 9.51 -2.20 18.84
C SER A 187 9.92 -1.15 19.88
N ARG A 188 9.04 -0.84 20.85
CA ARG A 188 9.38 0.04 21.97
C ARG A 188 10.27 -0.64 23.01
N GLU A 189 10.00 -1.91 23.28
CA GLU A 189 10.79 -2.73 24.22
C GLU A 189 12.17 -3.05 23.66
N ASN A 190 12.27 -3.27 22.33
CA ASN A 190 13.50 -3.65 21.63
C ASN A 190 13.71 -2.79 20.37
N PRO A 191 14.21 -1.56 20.50
CA PRO A 191 14.39 -0.65 19.36
C PRO A 191 15.28 -1.20 18.24
N ASP A 192 16.25 -2.04 18.57
CA ASP A 192 17.17 -2.66 17.60
C ASP A 192 16.47 -3.70 16.71
N GLN A 193 15.32 -4.23 17.11
CA GLN A 193 14.52 -5.17 16.32
C GLN A 193 13.47 -4.48 15.43
N ARG A 194 13.36 -3.16 15.47
CA ARG A 194 12.30 -2.41 14.79
C ARG A 194 12.25 -2.72 13.29
N ASN A 195 13.38 -2.69 12.61
CA ASN A 195 13.44 -2.97 11.17
C ASN A 195 13.03 -4.42 10.87
N ALA A 196 13.52 -5.37 11.62
CA ALA A 196 13.14 -6.78 11.45
C ALA A 196 11.63 -7.01 11.70
N LEU A 197 11.06 -6.35 12.72
CA LEU A 197 9.61 -6.42 12.98
C LEU A 197 8.81 -5.74 11.86
N SER A 198 9.30 -4.63 11.31
CA SER A 198 8.70 -3.97 10.14
C SER A 198 8.67 -4.92 8.94
N VAL A 199 9.81 -5.52 8.59
CA VAL A 199 9.87 -6.51 7.49
C VAL A 199 8.86 -7.63 7.69
N ARG A 200 8.75 -8.22 8.88
CA ARG A 200 7.78 -9.27 9.18
C ARG A 200 6.33 -8.81 8.99
N THR A 201 6.04 -7.56 9.36
CA THR A 201 4.71 -6.95 9.17
C THR A 201 4.38 -6.80 7.68
N GLU A 202 5.32 -6.32 6.88
CA GLU A 202 5.17 -6.15 5.43
C GLU A 202 4.96 -7.50 4.72
N LEU A 203 5.78 -8.49 5.04
CA LEU A 203 5.67 -9.83 4.45
C LEU A 203 4.35 -10.51 4.83
N GLN A 204 3.81 -10.25 6.02
CA GLN A 204 2.48 -10.72 6.38
C GLN A 204 1.40 -10.03 5.55
N ALA A 205 1.51 -8.73 5.29
CA ALA A 205 0.57 -8.02 4.43
C ALA A 205 0.60 -8.56 2.99
N ASP A 206 1.80 -8.88 2.46
CA ASP A 206 1.94 -9.55 1.17
C ASP A 206 1.26 -10.93 1.15
N CYS A 207 1.45 -11.73 2.20
CA CYS A 207 0.79 -13.03 2.31
C CYS A 207 -0.74 -12.90 2.36
N LEU A 208 -1.26 -11.97 3.16
CA LEU A 208 -2.72 -11.70 3.24
C LEU A 208 -3.29 -11.22 1.89
N ALA A 209 -2.51 -10.44 1.13
CA ALA A 209 -2.87 -10.09 -0.25
C ALA A 209 -2.93 -11.34 -1.14
N GLY A 210 -2.00 -12.29 -0.96
CA GLY A 210 -1.99 -13.57 -1.65
C GLY A 210 -3.22 -14.43 -1.32
N VAL A 211 -3.64 -14.47 -0.06
CA VAL A 211 -4.86 -15.19 0.38
C VAL A 211 -6.11 -14.63 -0.31
N TRP A 212 -6.24 -13.32 -0.41
CA TRP A 212 -7.31 -12.73 -1.21
C TRP A 212 -7.20 -13.07 -2.70
N ALA A 213 -6.01 -13.01 -3.27
CA ALA A 213 -5.74 -13.37 -4.66
C ALA A 213 -6.14 -14.83 -4.97
N HIS A 214 -5.88 -15.78 -4.05
CA HIS A 214 -6.37 -17.16 -4.13
C HIS A 214 -7.89 -17.20 -4.32
N SER A 215 -8.63 -16.46 -3.50
CA SER A 215 -10.09 -16.41 -3.60
C SER A 215 -10.56 -15.82 -4.93
N THR A 216 -9.84 -14.87 -5.52
CA THR A 216 -10.18 -14.31 -6.84
C THR A 216 -9.95 -15.33 -7.95
N PHE A 217 -8.90 -16.16 -7.83
CA PHE A 217 -8.66 -17.29 -8.71
C PHE A 217 -9.79 -18.32 -8.64
N GLU A 218 -10.16 -18.79 -7.45
CA GLU A 218 -11.25 -19.75 -7.28
C GLU A 218 -12.59 -19.28 -7.84
N ARG A 219 -12.84 -17.98 -7.79
CA ARG A 219 -14.06 -17.35 -8.34
C ARG A 219 -13.96 -17.05 -9.85
N GLY A 220 -12.86 -17.39 -10.52
CA GLY A 220 -12.64 -17.17 -11.93
C GLY A 220 -12.53 -15.69 -12.32
N LEU A 221 -12.09 -14.83 -11.42
CA LEU A 221 -11.84 -13.42 -11.67
C LEU A 221 -10.45 -13.15 -12.25
N LEU A 222 -9.48 -14.06 -12.06
CA LEU A 222 -8.16 -13.93 -12.65
C LEU A 222 -8.18 -14.33 -14.13
N GLU A 223 -7.34 -13.66 -14.90
CA GLU A 223 -7.02 -13.94 -16.30
C GLU A 223 -5.57 -14.44 -16.40
N GLU A 224 -5.19 -14.94 -17.55
CA GLU A 224 -3.81 -15.40 -17.82
C GLU A 224 -2.84 -14.21 -17.67
N GLY A 225 -1.81 -14.37 -16.87
CA GLY A 225 -0.81 -13.33 -16.58
C GLY A 225 -1.06 -12.54 -15.28
N ASP A 226 -2.28 -12.55 -14.74
CA ASP A 226 -2.60 -11.74 -13.55
C ASP A 226 -1.73 -12.11 -12.33
N LEU A 227 -1.50 -13.40 -12.09
CA LEU A 227 -0.66 -13.84 -10.96
C LEU A 227 0.78 -13.32 -11.11
N GLU A 228 1.31 -13.36 -12.33
CA GLU A 228 2.64 -12.84 -12.67
C GLU A 228 2.72 -11.32 -12.46
N GLU A 229 1.65 -10.58 -12.77
CA GLU A 229 1.55 -9.15 -12.48
C GLU A 229 1.63 -8.88 -10.98
N GLY A 230 0.87 -9.62 -10.16
CA GLY A 230 0.92 -9.51 -8.70
C GLY A 230 2.30 -9.84 -8.13
N LEU A 231 2.92 -10.94 -8.58
CA LEU A 231 4.28 -11.31 -8.17
C LEU A 231 5.32 -10.27 -8.58
N THR A 232 5.18 -9.70 -9.79
CA THR A 232 6.04 -8.63 -10.28
C THR A 232 5.87 -7.37 -9.42
N ALA A 233 4.65 -6.99 -9.09
CA ALA A 233 4.36 -5.84 -8.24
C ALA A 233 4.98 -6.04 -6.84
N ALA A 234 4.77 -7.19 -6.21
CA ALA A 234 5.36 -7.52 -4.90
C ALA A 234 6.90 -7.42 -4.92
N SER A 235 7.53 -8.02 -5.93
CA SER A 235 8.99 -7.99 -6.06
C SER A 235 9.55 -6.61 -6.39
N SER A 236 8.80 -5.77 -7.11
CA SER A 236 9.27 -4.46 -7.60
C SER A 236 9.50 -3.45 -6.49
N VAL A 237 8.80 -3.62 -5.36
CA VAL A 237 8.85 -2.74 -4.19
C VAL A 237 9.67 -3.33 -3.03
N GLY A 238 10.54 -4.29 -3.30
CA GLY A 238 11.54 -4.78 -2.33
C GLY A 238 12.64 -3.76 -2.07
N ASP A 239 13.08 -3.67 -0.80
CA ASP A 239 14.11 -2.70 -0.38
C ASP A 239 15.42 -2.86 -1.14
N ASP A 240 15.81 -4.10 -1.46
CA ASP A 240 17.02 -4.39 -2.24
C ASP A 240 16.94 -3.78 -3.65
N ARG A 241 15.79 -3.90 -4.33
CA ARG A 241 15.58 -3.30 -5.66
C ARG A 241 15.51 -1.79 -5.62
N ILE A 242 14.78 -1.24 -4.66
CA ILE A 242 14.65 0.22 -4.50
C ILE A 242 16.01 0.83 -4.20
N GLN A 243 16.79 0.25 -3.29
CA GLN A 243 18.13 0.75 -2.93
C GLN A 243 19.14 0.62 -4.09
N GLU A 244 19.11 -0.48 -4.82
CA GLU A 244 19.95 -0.66 -6.00
C GLU A 244 19.67 0.41 -7.07
N GLN A 245 18.40 0.66 -7.36
CA GLN A 245 17.97 1.65 -8.36
C GLN A 245 18.25 3.10 -7.95
N THR A 246 18.16 3.41 -6.65
CA THR A 246 18.27 4.80 -6.16
C THR A 246 19.68 5.18 -5.74
N THR A 247 20.40 4.27 -5.10
CA THR A 247 21.72 4.54 -4.52
C THR A 247 22.85 3.70 -5.09
N GLY A 248 22.53 2.63 -5.82
CA GLY A 248 23.49 1.64 -6.32
C GLY A 248 24.13 0.78 -5.21
N ARG A 249 23.62 0.83 -3.99
CA ARG A 249 24.13 0.07 -2.82
C ARG A 249 22.98 -0.53 -2.03
N ILE A 250 23.14 -1.79 -1.64
CA ILE A 250 22.17 -2.53 -0.84
C ILE A 250 22.68 -2.61 0.60
N SER A 251 21.86 -2.21 1.57
CA SER A 251 22.13 -2.23 3.02
C SER A 251 21.04 -3.03 3.74
N PRO A 252 21.19 -4.36 3.87
CA PRO A 252 20.13 -5.22 4.43
C PRO A 252 19.69 -4.83 5.84
N GLU A 253 20.59 -4.27 6.65
CA GLU A 253 20.31 -3.79 8.01
C GLU A 253 19.34 -2.60 8.05
N SER A 254 19.16 -1.90 6.93
CA SER A 254 18.21 -0.79 6.80
C SER A 254 16.87 -1.19 6.19
N PHE A 255 16.68 -2.44 5.84
CA PHE A 255 15.43 -2.92 5.26
C PHE A 255 14.26 -2.78 6.22
N THR A 256 13.15 -2.33 5.70
CA THR A 256 11.89 -2.16 6.44
C THR A 256 10.71 -2.84 5.77
N HIS A 257 10.85 -3.19 4.48
CA HIS A 257 9.84 -3.90 3.69
C HIS A 257 10.27 -5.31 3.29
N GLY A 258 11.55 -5.63 3.41
CA GLY A 258 12.11 -6.91 2.99
C GLY A 258 12.62 -6.91 1.55
N THR A 259 13.23 -8.03 1.14
CA THR A 259 13.75 -8.19 -0.22
C THR A 259 12.64 -8.46 -1.23
N ALA A 260 12.91 -8.20 -2.50
CA ALA A 260 12.04 -8.56 -3.62
C ALA A 260 11.63 -10.04 -3.58
N ALA A 261 12.60 -10.92 -3.27
CA ALA A 261 12.35 -12.37 -3.18
C ALA A 261 11.43 -12.74 -2.01
N GLN A 262 11.63 -12.13 -0.84
CA GLN A 262 10.77 -12.36 0.33
C GLN A 262 9.34 -11.89 0.06
N ARG A 263 9.15 -10.70 -0.46
CA ARG A 263 7.82 -10.14 -0.75
C ARG A 263 7.04 -11.00 -1.75
N ALA A 264 7.64 -11.32 -2.90
CA ALA A 264 7.02 -12.20 -3.89
C ALA A 264 6.78 -13.61 -3.32
N GLY A 265 7.71 -14.13 -2.51
CA GLY A 265 7.60 -15.45 -1.87
C GLY A 265 6.42 -15.53 -0.90
N TRP A 266 6.21 -14.52 -0.06
CA TRP A 266 5.10 -14.49 0.88
C TRP A 266 3.76 -14.24 0.20
N PHE A 267 3.70 -13.37 -0.81
CA PHE A 267 2.49 -13.23 -1.65
C PHE A 267 2.12 -14.57 -2.30
N LYS A 268 3.10 -15.26 -2.91
CA LYS A 268 2.91 -16.57 -3.52
C LYS A 268 2.42 -17.60 -2.50
N ARG A 269 3.00 -17.64 -1.30
CA ARG A 269 2.58 -18.55 -0.22
C ARG A 269 1.11 -18.35 0.14
N GLY A 270 0.68 -17.09 0.34
CA GLY A 270 -0.73 -16.78 0.60
C GLY A 270 -1.63 -17.21 -0.54
N PHE A 271 -1.18 -17.04 -1.79
CA PHE A 271 -1.91 -17.47 -2.97
C PHE A 271 -2.02 -18.99 -3.08
N GLU A 272 -0.97 -19.74 -2.80
CA GLU A 272 -0.98 -21.21 -2.88
C GLU A 272 -1.81 -21.86 -1.77
N ASP A 273 -1.79 -21.29 -0.58
CA ASP A 273 -2.48 -21.84 0.59
C ASP A 273 -3.96 -21.43 0.67
N GLY A 274 -4.25 -20.15 0.40
CA GLY A 274 -5.62 -19.60 0.46
C GLY A 274 -6.16 -19.40 1.88
N ASP A 275 -5.35 -19.64 2.93
CA ASP A 275 -5.73 -19.49 4.34
C ASP A 275 -4.82 -18.50 5.06
N ALA A 276 -5.42 -17.54 5.79
CA ALA A 276 -4.67 -16.53 6.53
C ALA A 276 -3.77 -17.10 7.64
N THR A 277 -4.00 -18.33 8.09
CA THR A 277 -3.13 -19.01 9.07
C THR A 277 -1.76 -19.34 8.52
N ALA A 278 -1.61 -19.43 7.19
CA ALA A 278 -0.31 -19.60 6.53
C ALA A 278 0.59 -18.35 6.59
N CYS A 279 0.01 -17.19 6.98
CA CYS A 279 0.68 -15.89 7.00
C CYS A 279 1.38 -15.58 8.33
N ASP A 280 1.82 -16.57 9.08
CA ASP A 280 2.62 -16.33 10.28
C ASP A 280 4.07 -16.01 9.92
N THR A 281 4.38 -14.71 9.82
CA THR A 281 5.73 -14.19 9.59
C THR A 281 6.50 -13.92 10.88
N PHE A 282 5.86 -14.05 12.04
CA PHE A 282 6.46 -13.73 13.34
C PHE A 282 7.08 -14.94 14.03
N SER A 283 6.77 -16.16 13.58
CA SER A 283 7.45 -17.40 14.00
C SER A 283 8.42 -17.88 12.93
N GLY A 284 9.58 -18.38 13.33
CA GLY A 284 10.59 -18.95 12.44
C GLY A 284 11.33 -17.94 11.55
N ASP A 285 11.98 -18.48 10.51
CA ASP A 285 12.73 -17.70 9.51
C ASP A 285 11.79 -17.18 8.40
N ILE A 286 12.14 -16.02 7.81
CA ILE A 286 11.37 -15.34 6.75
C ILE A 286 12.19 -15.16 5.49
#